data_d8f360caabaa90c1e78078e884c9455d
#
_entry.id   d8f360caabaa90c1e78078e884c9455d
#
_cell.length_a   1.000
_cell.length_b   1.000
_cell.length_c   1.000
_cell.angle_alpha   90.00
_cell.angle_beta   90.00
_cell.angle_gamma   90.00
#
_symmetry.space_group_name_H-M   'P 1'
#
loop_
_entity.id
_entity.type
_entity.pdbx_description
1 polymer ?
#
loop_
_entity_poly.entity_id
_entity_poly.type
_entity_poly.pdbx_seq_one_letter_code
_entity_poly.pdbx_strand_id
1 'polypeptide(L)'
;MPSAPAQKAYASEEVAAAILHRELVPYYQPKVEIFSGNLAGVEVLVRWQHPRDGIVMPAQFIPVAEERGLVRDLTRLVLTDALKQAQRWLGEGRHIPVAVNVSMDDLARTDFADFVFAELERSGVPPQLLSLEVSEQRFASNPDAALATVSRLRLRRVVMSIDDFGTGTSSLAQLRDLPFNEVKVDGSFVHGAGSNAILGTILHTALELAHRLGLRTVAEGVEGPADLAWLRRQSCDIAQGYFIGKPMPADQLPDWLASWEIRRGELLSS
;
A
#
# COMPACT_ATOMS: atom_id res chain seq x y z
N MET A 1 -7.54 32.80 5.57
CA MET A 1 -7.36 31.41 5.10
C MET A 1 -8.54 31.09 4.22
N PRO A 2 -8.40 30.84 2.92
CA PRO A 2 -9.53 30.36 2.11
C PRO A 2 -9.94 28.99 2.67
N SER A 3 -11.23 28.83 2.95
CA SER A 3 -11.80 27.54 3.35
C SER A 3 -11.54 26.53 2.23
N ALA A 4 -11.03 25.36 2.58
CA ALA A 4 -10.94 24.26 1.64
C ALA A 4 -12.31 24.07 0.97
N PRO A 5 -12.38 23.84 -0.36
CA PRO A 5 -13.65 23.61 -1.04
C PRO A 5 -14.34 22.43 -0.35
N ALA A 6 -15.63 22.60 -0.03
CA ALA A 6 -16.45 21.56 0.58
C ALA A 6 -16.27 20.27 -0.25
N GLN A 7 -15.76 19.20 0.38
CA GLN A 7 -15.59 17.92 -0.28
C GLN A 7 -16.96 17.43 -0.75
N LYS A 8 -17.08 17.19 -2.05
CA LYS A 8 -18.33 16.67 -2.64
C LYS A 8 -18.58 15.29 -2.04
N ALA A 9 -19.74 15.10 -1.42
CA ALA A 9 -20.20 13.81 -0.95
C ALA A 9 -20.87 13.05 -2.12
N TYR A 10 -20.49 11.78 -2.31
CA TYR A 10 -21.11 10.90 -3.29
C TYR A 10 -22.15 10.00 -2.61
N ALA A 11 -23.24 9.72 -3.33
CA ALA A 11 -24.25 8.79 -2.81
C ALA A 11 -23.76 7.35 -2.86
N SER A 12 -24.25 6.50 -1.96
CA SER A 12 -23.89 5.07 -1.90
C SER A 12 -24.22 4.33 -3.21
N GLU A 13 -25.32 4.73 -3.85
CA GLU A 13 -25.77 4.18 -5.13
C GLU A 13 -24.80 4.52 -6.27
N GLU A 14 -24.20 5.71 -6.23
CA GLU A 14 -23.16 6.11 -7.20
C GLU A 14 -21.89 5.27 -7.00
N VAL A 15 -21.46 5.05 -5.75
CA VAL A 15 -20.30 4.21 -5.45
C VAL A 15 -20.55 2.75 -5.84
N ALA A 16 -21.74 2.20 -5.55
CA ALA A 16 -22.09 0.85 -5.96
C ALA A 16 -22.12 0.70 -7.49
N ALA A 17 -22.68 1.68 -8.19
CA ALA A 17 -22.67 1.73 -9.66
C ALA A 17 -21.25 1.80 -10.22
N ALA A 18 -20.37 2.59 -9.61
CA ALA A 18 -18.96 2.71 -10.01
C ALA A 18 -18.20 1.36 -9.91
N ILE A 19 -18.46 0.57 -8.88
CA ILE A 19 -17.92 -0.79 -8.75
C ILE A 19 -18.46 -1.68 -9.89
N LEU A 20 -19.76 -1.66 -10.10
CA LEU A 20 -20.44 -2.49 -11.12
C LEU A 20 -19.98 -2.15 -12.54
N HIS A 21 -19.88 -0.86 -12.86
CA HIS A 21 -19.52 -0.37 -14.20
C HIS A 21 -17.99 -0.27 -14.41
N ARG A 22 -17.18 -0.71 -13.42
CA ARG A 22 -15.71 -0.66 -13.47
C ARG A 22 -15.15 0.75 -13.71
N GLU A 23 -15.76 1.74 -13.07
CA GLU A 23 -15.27 3.12 -13.08
C GLU A 23 -14.14 3.34 -12.05
N LEU A 24 -13.94 2.35 -11.13
CA LEU A 24 -12.85 2.35 -10.15
C LEU A 24 -11.63 1.66 -10.77
N VAL A 25 -10.58 2.44 -10.98
CA VAL A 25 -9.37 2.00 -11.68
C VAL A 25 -8.14 2.06 -10.80
N PRO A 26 -7.20 1.10 -10.93
CA PRO A 26 -5.97 1.11 -10.18
C PRO A 26 -4.98 2.14 -10.75
N TYR A 27 -4.37 2.91 -9.87
CA TYR A 27 -3.15 3.68 -10.08
C TYR A 27 -2.03 3.01 -9.29
N TYR A 28 -0.79 3.19 -9.74
CA TYR A 28 0.37 2.49 -9.21
C TYR A 28 1.38 3.50 -8.70
N GLN A 29 1.71 3.43 -7.41
CA GLN A 29 2.73 4.29 -6.81
C GLN A 29 4.00 3.48 -6.57
N PRO A 30 5.14 3.89 -7.13
CA PRO A 30 6.38 3.16 -7.00
C PRO A 30 6.95 3.23 -5.58
N LYS A 31 7.48 2.08 -5.13
CA LYS A 31 8.28 1.90 -3.91
C LYS A 31 9.69 1.50 -4.34
N VAL A 32 10.72 2.06 -3.73
CA VAL A 32 12.12 1.78 -4.07
C VAL A 32 12.94 1.34 -2.86
N GLU A 33 13.87 0.45 -3.08
CA GLU A 33 14.87 0.09 -2.08
C GLU A 33 15.81 1.27 -1.82
N ILE A 34 15.99 1.65 -0.57
CA ILE A 34 16.75 2.86 -0.20
C ILE A 34 18.23 2.75 -0.56
N PHE A 35 18.82 1.56 -0.45
CA PHE A 35 20.25 1.35 -0.67
C PHE A 35 20.62 1.15 -2.14
N SER A 36 19.84 0.40 -2.85
CA SER A 36 20.10 0.08 -4.28
C SER A 36 19.41 1.06 -5.23
N GLY A 37 18.33 1.73 -4.75
CA GLY A 37 17.43 2.50 -5.59
C GLY A 37 16.59 1.67 -6.56
N ASN A 38 16.66 0.34 -6.50
CA ASN A 38 15.85 -0.53 -7.36
C ASN A 38 14.38 -0.40 -7.05
N LEU A 39 13.51 -0.64 -8.06
CA LEU A 39 12.07 -0.76 -7.81
C LEU A 39 11.82 -1.96 -6.89
N ALA A 40 11.27 -1.70 -5.70
CA ALA A 40 10.85 -2.72 -4.75
C ALA A 40 9.45 -3.27 -5.05
N GLY A 41 8.63 -2.49 -5.74
CA GLY A 41 7.26 -2.79 -6.10
C GLY A 41 6.42 -1.54 -6.28
N VAL A 42 5.11 -1.73 -6.38
CA VAL A 42 4.15 -0.62 -6.49
C VAL A 42 2.99 -0.82 -5.53
N GLU A 43 2.51 0.26 -4.93
CA GLU A 43 1.23 0.26 -4.22
C GLU A 43 0.09 0.56 -5.18
N VAL A 44 -1.01 -0.18 -5.05
CA VAL A 44 -2.22 -0.03 -5.86
C VAL A 44 -3.19 0.88 -5.15
N LEU A 45 -3.36 2.07 -5.69
CA LEU A 45 -4.19 3.13 -5.16
C LEU A 45 -5.38 3.36 -6.08
N VAL A 46 -6.56 2.95 -5.65
CA VAL A 46 -7.78 3.10 -6.45
C VAL A 46 -8.09 4.56 -6.75
N ARG A 47 -8.59 4.83 -7.96
CA ARG A 47 -9.13 6.13 -8.37
C ARG A 47 -10.49 5.90 -9.00
N TRP A 48 -11.41 6.81 -8.81
CA TRP A 48 -12.70 6.74 -9.48
C TRP A 48 -12.67 7.64 -10.72
N GLN A 49 -12.76 7.05 -11.89
CA GLN A 49 -12.96 7.76 -13.16
C GLN A 49 -14.45 8.13 -13.30
N HIS A 50 -14.86 9.14 -12.55
CA HIS A 50 -16.25 9.56 -12.51
C HIS A 50 -16.63 10.25 -13.83
N PRO A 51 -17.76 9.86 -14.47
CA PRO A 51 -18.11 10.33 -15.81
C PRO A 51 -18.34 11.86 -15.93
N ARG A 52 -18.66 12.51 -14.81
CA ARG A 52 -18.90 13.97 -14.77
C ARG A 52 -17.78 14.75 -14.08
N ASP A 53 -17.17 14.16 -13.05
CA ASP A 53 -16.26 14.87 -12.16
C ASP A 53 -14.77 14.55 -12.44
N GLY A 54 -14.50 13.69 -13.44
CA GLY A 54 -13.13 13.25 -13.74
C GLY A 54 -12.55 12.32 -12.68
N ILE A 55 -11.31 12.50 -12.29
CA ILE A 55 -10.66 11.65 -11.30
C ILE A 55 -11.05 12.07 -9.88
N VAL A 56 -11.75 11.17 -9.18
CA VAL A 56 -12.17 11.33 -7.78
C VAL A 56 -11.24 10.52 -6.88
N MET A 57 -10.78 11.16 -5.80
CA MET A 57 -9.80 10.58 -4.86
C MET A 57 -10.46 9.65 -3.85
N PRO A 58 -9.74 8.62 -3.36
CA PRO A 58 -10.27 7.62 -2.41
C PRO A 58 -10.95 8.21 -1.18
N ALA A 59 -10.39 9.26 -0.59
CA ALA A 59 -10.95 9.92 0.58
C ALA A 59 -12.40 10.43 0.40
N GLN A 60 -12.87 10.55 -0.84
CA GLN A 60 -14.21 11.06 -1.14
C GLN A 60 -15.26 9.95 -1.28
N PHE A 61 -14.86 8.69 -1.51
CA PHE A 61 -15.81 7.58 -1.72
C PHE A 61 -15.53 6.34 -0.86
N ILE A 62 -14.30 6.12 -0.37
CA ILE A 62 -13.99 4.98 0.52
C ILE A 62 -14.82 5.01 1.80
N PRO A 63 -14.98 6.16 2.52
CA PRO A 63 -15.81 6.19 3.73
C PRO A 63 -17.27 5.77 3.44
N VAL A 64 -17.81 6.18 2.30
CA VAL A 64 -19.17 5.78 1.87
C VAL A 64 -19.24 4.28 1.59
N ALA A 65 -18.21 3.72 0.92
CA ALA A 65 -18.13 2.28 0.68
C ALA A 65 -18.07 1.48 1.99
N GLU A 66 -17.35 2.00 2.99
CA GLU A 66 -17.25 1.40 4.32
C GLU A 66 -18.59 1.39 5.07
N GLU A 67 -19.24 2.55 5.15
CA GLU A 67 -20.53 2.69 5.83
C GLU A 67 -21.63 1.79 5.25
N ARG A 68 -21.52 1.48 3.95
CA ARG A 68 -22.52 0.70 3.21
C ARG A 68 -22.11 -0.74 2.94
N GLY A 69 -20.97 -1.19 3.47
CA GLY A 69 -20.50 -2.57 3.31
C GLY A 69 -20.05 -2.92 1.88
N LEU A 70 -19.71 -1.91 1.07
CA LEU A 70 -19.24 -2.07 -0.31
C LEU A 70 -17.73 -2.37 -0.41
N VAL A 71 -16.99 -2.25 0.70
CA VAL A 71 -15.52 -2.43 0.73
C VAL A 71 -15.12 -3.80 0.21
N ARG A 72 -15.87 -4.83 0.54
CA ARG A 72 -15.60 -6.19 0.05
C ARG A 72 -15.55 -6.27 -1.48
N ASP A 73 -16.55 -5.70 -2.14
CA ASP A 73 -16.63 -5.75 -3.60
C ASP A 73 -15.56 -4.86 -4.23
N LEU A 74 -15.26 -3.73 -3.59
CA LEU A 74 -14.15 -2.85 -3.95
C LEU A 74 -12.80 -3.58 -3.83
N THR A 75 -12.51 -4.22 -2.69
CA THR A 75 -11.27 -4.98 -2.48
C THR A 75 -11.11 -6.07 -3.54
N ARG A 76 -12.18 -6.83 -3.83
CA ARG A 76 -12.15 -7.88 -4.84
C ARG A 76 -11.90 -7.32 -6.24
N LEU A 77 -12.53 -6.21 -6.60
CA LEU A 77 -12.31 -5.53 -7.88
C LEU A 77 -10.85 -5.11 -8.02
N VAL A 78 -10.33 -4.37 -7.04
CA VAL A 78 -8.96 -3.83 -7.06
C VAL A 78 -7.92 -4.94 -7.10
N LEU A 79 -8.07 -5.99 -6.27
CA LEU A 79 -7.15 -7.13 -6.23
C LEU A 79 -7.14 -7.89 -7.57
N THR A 80 -8.31 -8.14 -8.13
CA THR A 80 -8.42 -8.78 -9.45
C THR A 80 -7.72 -7.98 -10.54
N ASP A 81 -7.92 -6.65 -10.57
CA ASP A 81 -7.33 -5.81 -11.61
C ASP A 81 -5.83 -5.57 -11.38
N ALA A 82 -5.38 -5.51 -10.11
CA ALA A 82 -3.96 -5.47 -9.77
C ALA A 82 -3.23 -6.73 -10.23
N LEU A 83 -3.79 -7.92 -9.99
CA LEU A 83 -3.18 -9.18 -10.43
C LEU A 83 -3.19 -9.33 -11.96
N LYS A 84 -4.24 -8.87 -12.65
CA LYS A 84 -4.22 -8.81 -14.12
C LYS A 84 -3.10 -7.92 -14.66
N GLN A 85 -2.85 -6.79 -14.01
CA GLN A 85 -1.76 -5.91 -14.43
C GLN A 85 -0.40 -6.52 -14.11
N ALA A 86 -0.22 -7.13 -12.93
CA ALA A 86 0.99 -7.86 -12.58
C ALA A 86 1.28 -9.01 -13.56
N GLN A 87 0.24 -9.73 -14.02
CA GLN A 87 0.36 -10.75 -15.07
C GLN A 87 0.89 -10.17 -16.38
N ARG A 88 0.41 -9.00 -16.80
CA ARG A 88 0.91 -8.33 -18.02
C ARG A 88 2.38 -7.97 -17.89
N TRP A 89 2.79 -7.37 -16.78
CA TRP A 89 4.19 -7.06 -16.52
C TRP A 89 5.08 -8.31 -16.48
N LEU A 90 4.57 -9.39 -15.87
CA LEU A 90 5.25 -10.68 -15.85
C LEU A 90 5.46 -11.24 -17.27
N GLY A 91 4.44 -11.13 -18.15
CA GLY A 91 4.54 -11.49 -19.56
C GLY A 91 5.54 -10.65 -20.34
N GLU A 92 5.85 -9.43 -19.88
CA GLU A 92 6.89 -8.55 -20.42
C GLU A 92 8.28 -8.82 -19.78
N GLY A 93 8.40 -9.85 -18.93
CA GLY A 93 9.62 -10.18 -18.19
C GLY A 93 9.88 -9.29 -16.97
N ARG A 94 8.92 -8.50 -16.55
CA ARG A 94 9.02 -7.58 -15.41
C ARG A 94 8.34 -8.19 -14.17
N HIS A 95 9.14 -8.57 -13.17
CA HIS A 95 8.68 -9.12 -11.91
C HIS A 95 8.39 -8.00 -10.90
N ILE A 96 7.30 -7.26 -11.07
CA ILE A 96 6.94 -6.10 -10.24
C ILE A 96 5.97 -6.54 -9.14
N PRO A 97 6.37 -6.50 -7.85
CA PRO A 97 5.45 -6.74 -6.75
C PRO A 97 4.34 -5.68 -6.70
N VAL A 98 3.12 -6.12 -6.44
CA VAL A 98 1.95 -5.26 -6.26
C VAL A 98 1.44 -5.35 -4.84
N ALA A 99 1.20 -4.21 -4.20
CA ALA A 99 0.63 -4.12 -2.87
C ALA A 99 -0.81 -3.60 -2.95
N VAL A 100 -1.74 -4.29 -2.30
CA VAL A 100 -3.17 -3.98 -2.33
C VAL A 100 -3.68 -3.80 -0.90
N ASN A 101 -4.36 -2.69 -0.67
CA ASN A 101 -5.04 -2.40 0.60
C ASN A 101 -6.23 -3.33 0.80
N VAL A 102 -6.32 -3.95 1.98
CA VAL A 102 -7.41 -4.83 2.41
C VAL A 102 -7.90 -4.44 3.78
N SER A 103 -9.16 -4.70 4.08
CA SER A 103 -9.71 -4.41 5.40
C SER A 103 -9.47 -5.57 6.38
N MET A 104 -9.42 -5.26 7.68
CA MET A 104 -9.42 -6.30 8.72
C MET A 104 -10.69 -7.18 8.67
N ASP A 105 -11.80 -6.63 8.20
CA ASP A 105 -13.05 -7.40 8.00
C ASP A 105 -12.94 -8.37 6.82
N ASP A 106 -12.19 -8.05 5.77
CA ASP A 106 -11.88 -9.01 4.70
C ASP A 106 -11.06 -10.17 5.27
N LEU A 107 -10.04 -9.89 6.10
CA LEU A 107 -9.21 -10.93 6.73
C LEU A 107 -10.01 -11.78 7.73
N ALA A 108 -11.02 -11.24 8.39
CA ALA A 108 -11.88 -11.99 9.30
C ALA A 108 -12.85 -12.96 8.59
N ARG A 109 -12.90 -12.93 7.27
CA ARG A 109 -13.75 -13.82 6.46
C ARG A 109 -13.02 -15.10 6.08
N THR A 110 -13.66 -16.21 6.31
CA THR A 110 -13.08 -17.54 6.02
C THR A 110 -12.87 -17.81 4.52
N ASP A 111 -13.62 -17.14 3.65
CA ASP A 111 -13.56 -17.30 2.18
C ASP A 111 -12.50 -16.39 1.51
N PHE A 112 -11.91 -15.43 2.26
CA PHE A 112 -11.02 -14.44 1.66
C PHE A 112 -9.70 -15.05 1.15
N ALA A 113 -9.07 -15.93 1.94
CA ALA A 113 -7.84 -16.59 1.50
C ALA A 113 -8.08 -17.47 0.25
N ASP A 114 -9.22 -18.16 0.16
CA ASP A 114 -9.57 -18.97 -1.01
C ASP A 114 -9.78 -18.11 -2.25
N PHE A 115 -10.41 -16.93 -2.08
CA PHE A 115 -10.54 -15.96 -3.15
C PHE A 115 -9.17 -15.48 -3.65
N VAL A 116 -8.26 -15.10 -2.74
CA VAL A 116 -6.90 -14.65 -3.10
C VAL A 116 -6.15 -15.75 -3.86
N PHE A 117 -6.24 -17.00 -3.41
CA PHE A 117 -5.58 -18.14 -4.06
C PHE A 117 -6.14 -18.40 -5.46
N ALA A 118 -7.47 -18.35 -5.62
CA ALA A 118 -8.08 -18.50 -6.93
C ALA A 118 -7.66 -17.41 -7.92
N GLU A 119 -7.53 -16.15 -7.45
CA GLU A 119 -7.07 -15.05 -8.28
C GLU A 119 -5.58 -15.19 -8.66
N LEU A 120 -4.72 -15.65 -7.74
CA LEU A 120 -3.32 -15.93 -8.02
C LEU A 120 -3.17 -17.08 -9.02
N GLU A 121 -3.91 -18.16 -8.87
CA GLU A 121 -3.92 -19.29 -9.81
C GLU A 121 -4.41 -18.85 -11.20
N ARG A 122 -5.47 -18.06 -11.26
CA ARG A 122 -6.03 -17.55 -12.52
C ARG A 122 -5.08 -16.61 -13.25
N SER A 123 -4.35 -15.77 -12.52
CA SER A 123 -3.41 -14.81 -13.11
C SER A 123 -2.04 -15.41 -13.40
N GLY A 124 -1.67 -16.53 -12.78
CA GLY A 124 -0.33 -17.11 -12.84
C GLY A 124 0.75 -16.24 -12.14
N VAL A 125 0.35 -15.24 -11.36
CA VAL A 125 1.27 -14.38 -10.62
C VAL A 125 1.83 -15.15 -9.42
N PRO A 126 3.16 -15.23 -9.27
CA PRO A 126 3.76 -15.82 -8.08
C PRO A 126 3.29 -15.14 -6.81
N PRO A 127 2.85 -15.89 -5.77
CA PRO A 127 2.26 -15.30 -4.55
C PRO A 127 3.16 -14.28 -3.84
N GLN A 128 4.48 -14.44 -3.91
CA GLN A 128 5.45 -13.49 -3.34
C GLN A 128 5.47 -12.12 -4.04
N LEU A 129 4.85 -11.99 -5.20
CA LEU A 129 4.65 -10.70 -5.89
C LEU A 129 3.34 -9.99 -5.47
N LEU A 130 2.56 -10.58 -4.58
CA LEU A 130 1.39 -9.94 -3.97
C LEU A 130 1.69 -9.59 -2.52
N SER A 131 1.54 -8.32 -2.16
CA SER A 131 1.47 -7.84 -0.79
C SER A 131 0.02 -7.41 -0.48
N LEU A 132 -0.47 -7.76 0.70
CA LEU A 132 -1.73 -7.27 1.23
C LEU A 132 -1.42 -6.34 2.39
N GLU A 133 -1.84 -5.09 2.27
CA GLU A 133 -1.60 -4.02 3.24
C GLU A 133 -2.85 -3.82 4.10
N VAL A 134 -2.68 -3.80 5.41
CA VAL A 134 -3.78 -3.73 6.39
C VAL A 134 -3.55 -2.54 7.29
N SER A 135 -4.51 -1.61 7.35
CA SER A 135 -4.40 -0.43 8.21
C SER A 135 -4.46 -0.82 9.69
N GLU A 136 -3.58 -0.19 10.49
CA GLU A 136 -3.52 -0.33 11.94
C GLU A 136 -4.82 0.06 12.65
N GLN A 137 -5.57 1.00 12.08
CA GLN A 137 -6.66 1.71 12.77
C GLN A 137 -7.88 0.86 13.11
N ARG A 138 -7.97 -0.38 12.61
CA ARG A 138 -9.15 -1.24 12.81
C ARG A 138 -8.79 -2.60 13.37
N PHE A 139 -9.47 -2.99 14.43
CA PHE A 139 -9.45 -4.37 14.91
C PHE A 139 -10.34 -5.25 14.04
N ALA A 140 -9.92 -6.50 13.85
CA ALA A 140 -10.80 -7.49 13.26
C ALA A 140 -12.03 -7.72 14.12
N SER A 141 -13.20 -7.80 13.50
CA SER A 141 -14.45 -8.21 14.16
C SER A 141 -14.34 -9.64 14.75
N ASN A 142 -13.45 -10.46 14.17
CA ASN A 142 -13.11 -11.81 14.64
C ASN A 142 -11.58 -12.02 14.52
N PRO A 143 -10.78 -11.80 15.59
CA PRO A 143 -9.34 -11.92 15.59
C PRO A 143 -8.83 -13.31 15.23
N ASP A 144 -9.49 -14.38 15.71
CA ASP A 144 -9.08 -15.76 15.43
C ASP A 144 -9.24 -16.11 13.95
N ALA A 145 -10.31 -15.68 13.32
CA ALA A 145 -10.53 -15.86 11.89
C ALA A 145 -9.51 -15.05 11.06
N ALA A 146 -9.19 -13.82 11.49
CA ALA A 146 -8.17 -13.01 10.84
C ALA A 146 -6.79 -13.68 10.95
N LEU A 147 -6.40 -14.18 12.12
CA LEU A 147 -5.15 -14.92 12.31
C LEU A 147 -5.08 -16.16 11.42
N ALA A 148 -6.17 -16.94 11.36
CA ALA A 148 -6.23 -18.12 10.48
C ALA A 148 -6.06 -17.75 9.00
N THR A 149 -6.73 -16.69 8.54
CA THR A 149 -6.64 -16.19 7.16
C THR A 149 -5.24 -15.71 6.83
N VAL A 150 -4.66 -14.84 7.68
CA VAL A 150 -3.30 -14.32 7.51
C VAL A 150 -2.29 -15.47 7.48
N SER A 151 -2.41 -16.44 8.39
CA SER A 151 -1.52 -17.60 8.44
C SER A 151 -1.60 -18.44 7.16
N ARG A 152 -2.79 -18.68 6.61
CA ARG A 152 -2.99 -19.37 5.32
C ARG A 152 -2.31 -18.62 4.17
N LEU A 153 -2.48 -17.30 4.10
CA LEU A 153 -1.87 -16.44 3.08
C LEU A 153 -0.33 -16.50 3.18
N ARG A 154 0.21 -16.39 4.39
CA ARG A 154 1.65 -16.49 4.66
C ARG A 154 2.25 -17.84 4.27
N LEU A 155 1.56 -18.96 4.54
CA LEU A 155 2.00 -20.30 4.13
C LEU A 155 2.14 -20.43 2.59
N ARG A 156 1.34 -19.68 1.84
CA ARG A 156 1.44 -19.57 0.37
C ARG A 156 2.39 -18.45 -0.09
N ARG A 157 3.16 -17.83 0.81
CA ARG A 157 4.14 -16.78 0.56
C ARG A 157 3.55 -15.45 0.05
N VAL A 158 2.27 -15.18 0.28
CA VAL A 158 1.72 -13.83 0.13
C VAL A 158 2.35 -12.94 1.19
N VAL A 159 2.81 -11.75 0.82
CA VAL A 159 3.37 -10.78 1.76
C VAL A 159 2.24 -10.10 2.52
N MET A 160 2.40 -9.96 3.83
CA MET A 160 1.46 -9.24 4.69
C MET A 160 2.15 -8.02 5.27
N SER A 161 1.58 -6.85 5.06
CA SER A 161 2.12 -5.57 5.52
C SER A 161 1.13 -4.88 6.46
N ILE A 162 1.62 -4.33 7.55
CA ILE A 162 0.82 -3.43 8.39
C ILE A 162 1.05 -2.00 7.93
N ASP A 163 -0.03 -1.28 7.70
CA ASP A 163 -0.04 0.08 7.19
C ASP A 163 -0.33 1.13 8.28
N ASP A 164 0.09 2.37 8.06
CA ASP A 164 -0.07 3.51 8.98
C ASP A 164 0.54 3.27 10.38
N PHE A 165 1.61 2.48 10.48
CA PHE A 165 2.20 2.11 11.78
C PHE A 165 2.61 3.33 12.60
N GLY A 166 2.10 3.38 13.84
CA GLY A 166 2.35 4.43 14.81
C GLY A 166 1.25 5.48 14.92
N THR A 167 0.24 5.47 14.04
CA THR A 167 -0.86 6.44 14.09
C THR A 167 -2.02 5.99 14.98
N GLY A 168 -2.10 4.70 15.27
CA GLY A 168 -3.19 4.07 16.02
C GLY A 168 -2.78 3.57 17.41
N THR A 169 -3.74 2.99 18.12
CA THR A 169 -3.55 2.44 19.47
C THR A 169 -3.23 0.95 19.50
N SER A 170 -3.15 0.30 18.33
CA SER A 170 -3.25 -1.15 18.21
C SER A 170 -2.03 -1.85 17.61
N SER A 171 -1.08 -1.12 17.03
CA SER A 171 0.03 -1.66 16.22
C SER A 171 0.86 -2.74 16.93
N LEU A 172 1.22 -2.53 18.17
CA LEU A 172 2.04 -3.51 18.90
C LEU A 172 1.29 -4.82 19.19
N ALA A 173 -0.02 -4.76 19.45
CA ALA A 173 -0.82 -5.95 19.64
C ALA A 173 -0.98 -6.73 18.32
N GLN A 174 -1.24 -6.03 17.21
CA GLN A 174 -1.35 -6.64 15.89
C GLN A 174 -0.01 -7.27 15.45
N LEU A 175 1.11 -6.59 15.67
CA LEU A 175 2.45 -7.14 15.39
C LEU A 175 2.77 -8.38 16.22
N ARG A 176 2.29 -8.45 17.46
CA ARG A 176 2.45 -9.64 18.31
C ARG A 176 1.61 -10.82 17.81
N ASP A 177 0.38 -10.55 17.40
CA ASP A 177 -0.66 -11.57 17.21
C ASP A 177 -0.77 -12.04 15.74
N LEU A 178 -0.38 -11.21 14.77
CA LEU A 178 -0.46 -11.53 13.35
C LEU A 178 0.93 -11.64 12.72
N PRO A 179 1.18 -12.66 11.87
CA PRO A 179 2.48 -12.92 11.26
C PRO A 179 2.74 -12.00 10.05
N PHE A 180 2.98 -10.72 10.28
CA PHE A 180 3.38 -9.77 9.25
C PHE A 180 4.80 -10.02 8.72
N ASN A 181 5.10 -9.50 7.53
CA ASN A 181 6.43 -9.46 6.91
C ASN A 181 7.02 -8.06 6.86
N GLU A 182 6.14 -7.06 6.84
CA GLU A 182 6.49 -5.70 6.49
C GLU A 182 5.69 -4.72 7.36
N VAL A 183 6.32 -3.60 7.67
CA VAL A 183 5.71 -2.46 8.37
C VAL A 183 5.89 -1.22 7.54
N LYS A 184 4.80 -0.50 7.26
CA LYS A 184 4.82 0.80 6.61
C LYS A 184 4.66 1.88 7.69
N VAL A 185 5.66 2.74 7.82
CA VAL A 185 5.64 3.85 8.77
C VAL A 185 5.04 5.07 8.10
N ASP A 186 3.99 5.63 8.73
CA ASP A 186 3.23 6.75 8.18
C ASP A 186 4.08 7.99 7.92
N GLY A 187 3.75 8.69 6.84
CA GLY A 187 4.46 9.88 6.38
C GLY A 187 4.52 11.03 7.38
N SER A 188 3.57 11.11 8.32
CA SER A 188 3.59 12.12 9.38
C SER A 188 4.80 12.00 10.32
N PHE A 189 5.41 10.81 10.41
CA PHE A 189 6.64 10.57 11.15
C PHE A 189 7.89 10.70 10.28
N VAL A 190 7.76 10.59 8.96
CA VAL A 190 8.89 10.57 8.02
C VAL A 190 9.29 11.98 7.60
N HIS A 191 8.32 12.79 7.17
CA HIS A 191 8.61 14.13 6.68
C HIS A 191 9.20 15.02 7.79
N GLY A 192 10.40 15.54 7.54
CA GLY A 192 11.09 16.42 8.48
C GLY A 192 11.72 15.72 9.70
N ALA A 193 11.73 14.39 9.77
CA ALA A 193 12.35 13.63 10.88
C ALA A 193 13.84 14.00 11.09
N GLY A 194 14.55 14.34 10.02
CA GLY A 194 15.96 14.76 10.08
C GLY A 194 16.20 16.10 10.78
N SER A 195 15.19 16.95 10.89
CA SER A 195 15.26 18.29 11.52
C SER A 195 14.45 18.40 12.81
N ASN A 196 13.62 17.43 13.13
CA ASN A 196 12.79 17.36 14.33
C ASN A 196 13.23 16.18 15.20
N ALA A 197 13.87 16.46 16.34
CA ALA A 197 14.42 15.43 17.24
C ALA A 197 13.34 14.47 17.77
N ILE A 198 12.11 14.93 18.00
CA ILE A 198 11.02 14.08 18.48
C ILE A 198 10.59 13.11 17.37
N LEU A 199 10.29 13.61 16.18
CA LEU A 199 9.93 12.78 15.03
C LEU A 199 11.06 11.80 14.69
N GLY A 200 12.31 12.28 14.67
CA GLY A 200 13.48 11.44 14.44
C GLY A 200 13.61 10.29 15.45
N THR A 201 13.35 10.56 16.73
CA THR A 201 13.38 9.52 17.77
C THR A 201 12.24 8.51 17.59
N ILE A 202 11.02 8.96 17.31
CA ILE A 202 9.87 8.09 17.10
C ILE A 202 10.13 7.17 15.90
N LEU A 203 10.50 7.75 14.76
CA LEU A 203 10.76 6.99 13.54
C LEU A 203 11.92 6.00 13.71
N HIS A 204 13.05 6.44 14.32
CA HIS A 204 14.17 5.55 14.64
C HIS A 204 13.74 4.36 15.49
N THR A 205 12.96 4.60 16.55
CA THR A 205 12.46 3.54 17.44
C THR A 205 11.53 2.57 16.71
N ALA A 206 10.66 3.08 15.84
CA ALA A 206 9.76 2.25 15.04
C ALA A 206 10.53 1.34 14.06
N LEU A 207 11.54 1.89 13.36
CA LEU A 207 12.41 1.12 12.45
C LEU A 207 13.23 0.07 13.20
N GLU A 208 13.82 0.43 14.35
CA GLU A 208 14.58 -0.51 15.18
C GLU A 208 13.69 -1.66 15.68
N LEU A 209 12.48 -1.35 16.15
CA LEU A 209 11.53 -2.37 16.58
C LEU A 209 11.19 -3.33 15.44
N ALA A 210 10.85 -2.81 14.26
CA ALA A 210 10.53 -3.60 13.09
C ALA A 210 11.69 -4.55 12.71
N HIS A 211 12.92 -4.05 12.66
CA HIS A 211 14.11 -4.86 12.36
C HIS A 211 14.35 -5.95 13.41
N ARG A 212 14.20 -5.65 14.70
CA ARG A 212 14.31 -6.66 15.77
C ARG A 212 13.27 -7.77 15.66
N LEU A 213 12.12 -7.47 15.09
CA LEU A 213 11.06 -8.46 14.80
C LEU A 213 11.28 -9.18 13.45
N GLY A 214 12.33 -8.85 12.69
CA GLY A 214 12.62 -9.45 11.39
C GLY A 214 11.67 -8.97 10.28
N LEU A 215 11.07 -7.80 10.44
CA LEU A 215 10.16 -7.19 9.48
C LEU A 215 10.91 -6.24 8.54
N ARG A 216 10.49 -6.20 7.28
CA ARG A 216 10.92 -5.16 6.33
C ARG A 216 10.24 -3.84 6.70
N THR A 217 10.93 -2.75 6.46
CA THR A 217 10.44 -1.40 6.75
C THR A 217 10.19 -0.62 5.48
N VAL A 218 9.02 0.02 5.40
CA VAL A 218 8.67 0.97 4.33
C VAL A 218 8.41 2.32 4.97
N ALA A 219 9.14 3.34 4.56
CA ALA A 219 8.86 4.72 4.95
C ALA A 219 7.99 5.39 3.89
N GLU A 220 6.85 5.89 4.30
CA GLU A 220 5.91 6.60 3.46
C GLU A 220 6.15 8.11 3.48
N GLY A 221 5.51 8.84 2.54
CA GLY A 221 5.53 10.29 2.54
C GLY A 221 6.92 10.90 2.34
N VAL A 222 7.84 10.22 1.65
CA VAL A 222 9.15 10.80 1.30
C VAL A 222 8.96 11.93 0.31
N GLU A 223 9.22 13.17 0.73
CA GLU A 223 8.98 14.38 -0.07
C GLU A 223 10.25 14.99 -0.65
N GLY A 224 11.43 14.59 -0.16
CA GLY A 224 12.69 15.17 -0.63
C GLY A 224 13.92 14.31 -0.41
N PRO A 225 15.07 14.77 -0.96
CA PRO A 225 16.34 14.06 -0.82
C PRO A 225 16.83 14.02 0.64
N ALA A 226 16.44 15.00 1.46
CA ALA A 226 16.82 15.04 2.88
C ALA A 226 16.14 13.90 3.67
N ASP A 227 14.87 13.62 3.40
CA ASP A 227 14.13 12.50 4.01
C ASP A 227 14.80 11.19 3.61
N LEU A 228 15.06 10.99 2.31
CA LEU A 228 15.71 9.78 1.79
C LEU A 228 17.10 9.56 2.41
N ALA A 229 17.92 10.61 2.50
CA ALA A 229 19.25 10.53 3.12
C ALA A 229 19.16 10.21 4.61
N TRP A 230 18.17 10.74 5.33
CA TRP A 230 17.95 10.43 6.73
C TRP A 230 17.54 8.97 6.91
N LEU A 231 16.57 8.49 6.15
CA LEU A 231 16.09 7.09 6.17
C LEU A 231 17.22 6.10 5.87
N ARG A 232 18.12 6.44 4.92
CA ARG A 232 19.30 5.62 4.62
C ARG A 232 20.19 5.46 5.86
N ARG A 233 20.44 6.55 6.63
CA ARG A 233 21.21 6.49 7.88
C ARG A 233 20.53 5.67 8.97
N GLN A 234 19.21 5.55 8.94
CA GLN A 234 18.43 4.73 9.87
C GLN A 234 18.24 3.27 9.39
N SER A 235 18.89 2.90 8.28
CA SER A 235 18.79 1.55 7.70
C SER A 235 17.36 1.13 7.31
N CYS A 236 16.47 2.09 6.98
CA CYS A 236 15.17 1.77 6.43
C CYS A 236 15.34 1.06 5.08
N ASP A 237 14.50 0.05 4.81
CA ASP A 237 14.66 -0.82 3.63
C ASP A 237 14.08 -0.18 2.38
N ILE A 238 12.87 0.37 2.45
CA ILE A 238 12.08 0.84 1.32
C ILE A 238 11.58 2.26 1.57
N ALA A 239 11.56 3.06 0.51
CA ALA A 239 10.98 4.40 0.49
C ALA A 239 9.82 4.48 -0.50
N GLN A 240 8.77 5.21 -0.10
CA GLN A 240 7.63 5.58 -0.91
C GLN A 240 7.27 7.05 -0.65
N GLY A 241 6.88 7.77 -1.68
CA GLY A 241 6.45 9.16 -1.53
C GLY A 241 6.51 9.92 -2.85
N TYR A 242 6.06 11.17 -2.84
CA TYR A 242 6.00 11.97 -4.06
C TYR A 242 7.37 12.34 -4.62
N PHE A 243 8.40 12.32 -3.79
CA PHE A 243 9.77 12.46 -4.25
C PHE A 243 10.21 11.26 -5.12
N ILE A 244 9.77 10.06 -4.81
CA ILE A 244 10.03 8.84 -5.59
C ILE A 244 9.17 8.86 -6.85
N GLY A 245 7.83 8.89 -6.66
CA GLY A 245 6.87 8.95 -7.74
C GLY A 245 5.46 9.14 -7.21
N LYS A 246 4.64 9.88 -7.96
CA LYS A 246 3.22 9.99 -7.66
C LYS A 246 2.48 8.75 -8.18
N PRO A 247 1.31 8.42 -7.62
CA PRO A 247 0.45 7.39 -8.21
C PRO A 247 0.14 7.70 -9.67
N MET A 248 0.35 6.72 -10.56
CA MET A 248 0.20 6.86 -12.00
C MET A 248 -0.54 5.68 -12.61
N PRO A 249 -1.18 5.82 -13.77
CA PRO A 249 -1.68 4.70 -14.57
C PRO A 249 -0.56 3.71 -14.96
N ALA A 250 -0.92 2.44 -15.19
CA ALA A 250 0.05 1.39 -15.48
C ALA A 250 0.92 1.63 -16.71
N ASP A 251 0.37 2.30 -17.72
CA ASP A 251 1.05 2.66 -18.98
C ASP A 251 2.14 3.71 -18.82
N GLN A 252 2.11 4.51 -17.74
CA GLN A 252 3.13 5.50 -17.42
C GLN A 252 4.31 4.92 -16.61
N LEU A 253 4.17 3.70 -16.05
CA LEU A 253 5.22 3.10 -15.23
C LEU A 253 6.54 2.83 -16.00
N PRO A 254 6.52 2.42 -17.28
CA PRO A 254 7.76 2.26 -18.06
C PRO A 254 8.54 3.56 -18.22
N ASP A 255 7.88 4.67 -18.48
CA ASP A 255 8.52 5.99 -18.63
C ASP A 255 9.07 6.48 -17.29
N TRP A 256 8.32 6.25 -16.19
CA TRP A 256 8.81 6.51 -14.85
C TRP A 256 10.07 5.69 -14.55
N LEU A 257 10.09 4.38 -14.86
CA LEU A 257 11.26 3.52 -14.67
C LEU A 257 12.49 4.06 -15.40
N ALA A 258 12.34 4.46 -16.64
CA ALA A 258 13.45 5.02 -17.44
C ALA A 258 14.00 6.31 -16.83
N SER A 259 13.11 7.21 -16.38
CA SER A 259 13.50 8.47 -15.74
C SER A 259 14.09 8.26 -14.33
N TRP A 260 13.56 7.29 -13.58
CA TRP A 260 14.05 6.95 -12.27
C TRP A 260 15.47 6.35 -12.30
N GLU A 261 15.78 5.54 -13.31
CA GLU A 261 17.10 4.95 -13.47
C GLU A 261 18.21 6.02 -13.57
N ILE A 262 17.93 7.12 -14.28
CA ILE A 262 18.85 8.28 -14.38
C ILE A 262 19.01 8.96 -13.02
N ARG A 263 17.88 9.32 -12.36
CA ARG A 263 17.87 9.98 -11.06
C ARG A 263 18.51 9.13 -9.96
N ARG A 264 18.29 7.84 -9.98
CA ARG A 264 18.89 6.89 -9.05
C ARG A 264 20.41 6.95 -9.08
N GLY A 265 21.02 7.02 -10.26
CA GLY A 265 22.46 7.14 -10.43
C GLY A 265 23.00 8.38 -9.71
N GLU A 266 22.34 9.53 -9.85
CA GLU A 266 22.70 10.77 -9.19
C GLU A 266 22.55 10.70 -7.65
N LEU A 267 21.43 10.13 -7.17
CA LEU A 267 21.14 10.00 -5.73
C LEU A 267 22.06 9.02 -5.00
N LEU A 268 22.59 8.01 -5.68
CA LEU A 268 23.53 7.04 -5.09
C LEU A 268 24.98 7.51 -5.14
N SER A 269 25.29 8.49 -5.99
CA SER A 269 26.65 9.07 -6.16
C SER A 269 26.91 10.24 -5.23
N SER A 270 25.87 10.78 -4.57
CA SER A 270 25.92 11.88 -3.60
C SER A 270 25.94 11.38 -2.16
#